data_57bc6391f27f64de8ac0145b43d7f943
#
_entry.id   57bc6391f27f64de8ac0145b43d7f943
#
_cell.length_a   1.000
_cell.length_b   1.000
_cell.length_c   1.000
_cell.angle_alpha   90.00
_cell.angle_beta   90.00
_cell.angle_gamma   90.00
#
_symmetry.space_group_name_H-M   'P 1'
#
loop_
_entity.id
_entity.type
_entity.pdbx_description
1 polymer ?
#
loop_
_entity_poly.entity_id
_entity_poly.type
_entity_poly.pdbx_seq_one_letter_code
_entity_poly.pdbx_strand_id
1 'polypeptide(L)'
;MIYGYARVSTQGQTDGNSFEDQTEKIKNRYSDARMFYEAESGAESRPVFLKILEKLKKDDVLVVTKLDRFCRKTKDGLEYIDRIREKGAIIHILNMGIVEDTPMGNMIITNLLAFAEFERAMIRERTMSGKAIAQQKPNWREGRKRKESPDFEKFLKKQKDGLMTVDECCAELGISRRTWYNRAKEVAV
;
A
#
# COMPACT_ATOMS: atom_id res chain seq x y z
N MET A 1 16.75 -17.64 15.70
CA MET A 1 15.65 -16.70 16.14
C MET A 1 14.55 -16.71 15.09
N ILE A 2 13.27 -16.47 15.49
CA ILE A 2 12.15 -16.42 14.55
C ILE A 2 11.67 -14.97 14.40
N TYR A 3 11.72 -14.46 13.18
CA TYR A 3 11.32 -13.09 12.81
C TYR A 3 9.97 -13.14 12.08
N GLY A 4 8.90 -12.71 12.74
CA GLY A 4 7.59 -12.54 12.11
C GLY A 4 7.50 -11.15 11.47
N TYR A 5 7.20 -11.06 10.19
CA TYR A 5 7.02 -9.78 9.50
C TYR A 5 5.60 -9.61 8.98
N ALA A 6 4.98 -8.50 9.38
CA ALA A 6 3.64 -8.11 8.97
C ALA A 6 3.66 -6.74 8.27
N ARG A 7 2.92 -6.62 7.17
CA ARG A 7 2.83 -5.39 6.38
C ARG A 7 1.39 -5.06 5.99
N VAL A 8 1.01 -3.79 6.16
CA VAL A 8 -0.28 -3.25 5.70
C VAL A 8 -0.07 -2.04 4.80
N SER A 9 -1.01 -1.79 3.88
CA SER A 9 -1.08 -0.52 3.15
C SER A 9 -1.84 0.51 3.99
N THR A 10 -1.46 1.78 3.93
CA THR A 10 -2.13 2.88 4.65
C THR A 10 -3.62 3.08 4.27
N GLN A 11 -4.08 2.47 3.18
CA GLN A 11 -5.48 2.54 2.72
C GLN A 11 -6.30 1.28 3.00
N GLY A 12 -5.72 0.22 3.56
CA GLY A 12 -6.37 -1.09 3.60
C GLY A 12 -6.28 -1.78 4.95
N GLN A 13 -7.07 -1.35 5.92
CA GLN A 13 -7.54 -2.22 7.00
C GLN A 13 -8.79 -2.98 6.53
N THR A 14 -8.65 -3.82 5.50
CA THR A 14 -9.71 -4.76 5.12
C THR A 14 -9.51 -6.07 5.86
N ASP A 15 -10.61 -6.72 6.24
CA ASP A 15 -10.63 -8.00 6.95
C ASP A 15 -9.65 -9.01 6.33
N GLY A 16 -8.84 -9.65 7.19
CA GLY A 16 -7.83 -10.65 6.81
C GLY A 16 -6.50 -10.09 6.32
N ASN A 17 -6.26 -8.78 6.39
CA ASN A 17 -5.00 -8.12 6.02
C ASN A 17 -4.45 -7.17 7.09
N SER A 18 -5.08 -7.09 8.26
CA SER A 18 -4.62 -6.25 9.38
C SER A 18 -3.31 -6.78 10.00
N PHE A 19 -2.67 -5.98 10.83
CA PHE A 19 -1.53 -6.44 11.61
C PHE A 19 -1.91 -7.54 12.59
N GLU A 20 -3.11 -7.45 13.18
CA GLU A 20 -3.64 -8.41 14.14
C GLU A 20 -3.81 -9.79 13.48
N ASP A 21 -4.48 -9.86 12.34
CA ASP A 21 -4.68 -11.11 11.59
C ASP A 21 -3.36 -11.76 11.18
N GLN A 22 -2.41 -10.96 10.68
CA GLN A 22 -1.09 -11.47 10.31
C GLN A 22 -0.31 -11.96 11.53
N THR A 23 -0.38 -11.22 12.64
CA THR A 23 0.28 -11.59 13.90
C THR A 23 -0.29 -12.88 14.46
N GLU A 24 -1.61 -13.01 14.50
CA GLU A 24 -2.28 -14.22 14.97
C GLU A 24 -1.85 -15.44 14.15
N LYS A 25 -1.88 -15.37 12.83
CA LYS A 25 -1.46 -16.45 11.94
C LYS A 25 0.00 -16.86 12.15
N ILE A 26 0.89 -15.89 12.33
CA ILE A 26 2.31 -16.16 12.57
C ILE A 26 2.48 -16.76 13.96
N LYS A 27 1.86 -16.21 14.99
CA LYS A 27 1.96 -16.68 16.38
C LYS A 27 1.34 -18.04 16.60
N ASN A 28 0.27 -18.38 15.89
CA ASN A 28 -0.32 -19.71 15.93
C ASN A 28 0.64 -20.82 15.44
N ARG A 29 1.55 -20.48 14.51
CA ARG A 29 2.57 -21.42 14.03
C ARG A 29 3.88 -21.31 14.78
N TYR A 30 4.25 -20.11 15.25
CA TYR A 30 5.49 -19.76 15.91
C TYR A 30 5.22 -18.83 17.08
N SER A 31 4.89 -19.40 18.23
CA SER A 31 4.48 -18.64 19.44
C SER A 31 5.56 -17.67 19.93
N ASP A 32 6.83 -18.04 19.76
CA ASP A 32 8.02 -17.28 20.14
C ASP A 32 8.53 -16.30 19.07
N ALA A 33 7.84 -16.20 17.91
CA ALA A 33 8.23 -15.28 16.84
C ALA A 33 8.27 -13.83 17.35
N ARG A 34 9.37 -13.13 17.09
CA ARG A 34 9.49 -11.69 17.31
C ARG A 34 8.85 -10.95 16.15
N MET A 35 7.76 -10.21 16.42
CA MET A 35 7.01 -9.51 15.39
C MET A 35 7.62 -8.17 15.01
N PHE A 36 7.59 -7.87 13.72
CA PHE A 36 8.01 -6.62 13.11
C PHE A 36 6.91 -6.12 12.17
N TYR A 37 6.59 -4.84 12.26
CA TYR A 37 5.47 -4.24 11.57
C TYR A 37 5.93 -3.13 10.63
N GLU A 38 5.36 -3.09 9.45
CA GLU A 38 5.63 -2.06 8.45
C GLU A 38 4.34 -1.53 7.84
N ALA A 39 4.05 -0.25 8.08
CA ALA A 39 2.95 0.46 7.43
C ALA A 39 3.47 1.13 6.17
N GLU A 40 2.84 0.84 5.04
CA GLU A 40 3.24 1.35 3.76
C GLU A 40 2.71 2.77 3.52
N SER A 41 3.60 3.74 3.43
CA SER A 41 3.32 5.15 3.13
C SER A 41 3.70 5.53 1.68
N GLY A 42 3.20 4.79 0.70
CA GLY A 42 3.35 5.17 -0.72
C GLY A 42 4.77 5.09 -1.33
N ALA A 43 5.81 5.03 -0.53
CA ALA A 43 7.18 4.88 -0.99
C ALA A 43 7.54 3.41 -1.22
N GLU A 44 8.36 3.12 -2.22
CA GLU A 44 8.86 1.76 -2.51
C GLU A 44 9.77 1.21 -1.39
N SER A 45 10.17 2.03 -0.42
CA SER A 45 11.12 1.65 0.62
C SER A 45 10.46 0.78 1.70
N ARG A 46 11.16 -0.27 2.10
CA ARG A 46 10.77 -1.23 3.13
C ARG A 46 11.82 -1.28 4.25
N PRO A 47 12.01 -0.18 5.01
CA PRO A 47 13.12 -0.05 5.93
C PRO A 47 13.11 -1.09 7.05
N VAL A 48 11.92 -1.50 7.54
CA VAL A 48 11.81 -2.53 8.58
C VAL A 48 12.21 -3.88 8.03
N PHE A 49 11.71 -4.25 6.84
CA PHE A 49 12.04 -5.51 6.19
C PHE A 49 13.55 -5.62 5.87
N LEU A 50 14.13 -4.56 5.31
CA LEU A 50 15.55 -4.54 4.99
C LEU A 50 16.43 -4.68 6.24
N LYS A 51 16.06 -4.03 7.36
CA LYS A 51 16.72 -4.20 8.66
C LYS A 51 16.61 -5.63 9.18
N ILE A 52 15.51 -6.34 8.94
CA ILE A 52 15.41 -7.75 9.28
C ILE A 52 16.39 -8.55 8.43
N LEU A 53 16.39 -8.35 7.10
CA LEU A 53 17.32 -9.03 6.20
C LEU A 53 18.79 -8.83 6.62
N GLU A 54 19.17 -7.65 7.08
CA GLU A 54 20.52 -7.39 7.58
C GLU A 54 20.85 -8.16 8.85
N LYS A 55 19.89 -8.31 9.77
CA LYS A 55 20.07 -8.94 11.08
C LYS A 55 20.03 -10.47 11.05
N LEU A 56 19.45 -11.06 10.01
CA LEU A 56 19.35 -12.51 9.88
C LEU A 56 20.73 -13.17 9.96
N LYS A 57 20.78 -14.29 10.67
CA LYS A 57 21.94 -15.16 10.85
C LYS A 57 21.59 -16.58 10.43
N LYS A 58 22.58 -17.44 10.40
CA LYS A 58 22.39 -18.88 10.16
C LYS A 58 21.34 -19.45 11.12
N ASP A 59 20.47 -20.29 10.59
CA ASP A 59 19.37 -20.98 11.28
C ASP A 59 18.26 -20.04 11.83
N ASP A 60 18.30 -18.73 11.49
CA ASP A 60 17.17 -17.84 11.74
C ASP A 60 16.04 -18.11 10.73
N VAL A 61 14.80 -17.89 11.17
CA VAL A 61 13.62 -18.10 10.33
C VAL A 61 12.90 -16.76 10.14
N LEU A 62 12.73 -16.35 8.89
CA LEU A 62 11.85 -15.24 8.52
C LEU A 62 10.46 -15.78 8.15
N VAL A 63 9.42 -15.31 8.82
CA VAL A 63 8.05 -15.78 8.63
C VAL A 63 7.18 -14.63 8.11
N VAL A 64 6.47 -14.89 7.03
CA VAL A 64 5.44 -14.00 6.47
C VAL A 64 4.16 -14.78 6.19
N THR A 65 3.01 -14.13 6.21
CA THR A 65 1.72 -14.81 5.99
C THR A 65 1.49 -15.21 4.54
N LYS A 66 1.88 -14.34 3.60
CA LYS A 66 1.65 -14.52 2.15
C LYS A 66 2.83 -13.96 1.35
N LEU A 67 2.96 -14.41 0.09
CA LEU A 67 4.02 -13.97 -0.82
C LEU A 67 3.99 -12.46 -1.09
N ASP A 68 2.81 -11.86 -1.21
CA ASP A 68 2.66 -10.41 -1.43
C ASP A 68 3.08 -9.55 -0.21
N ARG A 69 3.21 -10.16 0.96
CA ARG A 69 3.84 -9.55 2.15
C ARG A 69 5.36 -9.64 2.08
N PHE A 70 5.88 -10.72 1.50
CA PHE A 70 7.32 -10.91 1.31
C PHE A 70 7.89 -9.96 0.24
N CYS A 71 7.30 -9.93 -0.95
CA CYS A 71 7.77 -9.06 -2.04
C CYS A 71 6.60 -8.56 -2.91
N ARG A 72 6.85 -7.52 -3.70
CA ARG A 72 5.89 -6.96 -4.67
C ARG A 72 6.25 -7.28 -6.11
N LYS A 73 7.54 -7.33 -6.41
CA LYS A 73 8.08 -7.60 -7.73
C LYS A 73 8.85 -8.92 -7.65
N THR A 74 8.78 -9.72 -8.71
CA THR A 74 9.50 -10.98 -8.82
C THR A 74 11.00 -10.79 -8.59
N LYS A 75 11.57 -9.78 -9.24
CA LYS A 75 13.00 -9.47 -9.13
C LYS A 75 13.43 -9.25 -7.67
N ASP A 76 12.70 -8.40 -6.96
CA ASP A 76 13.01 -8.09 -5.54
C ASP A 76 12.88 -9.36 -4.67
N GLY A 77 11.84 -10.19 -4.96
CA GLY A 77 11.63 -11.43 -4.24
C GLY A 77 12.77 -12.43 -4.40
N LEU A 78 13.26 -12.61 -5.61
CA LEU A 78 14.42 -13.48 -5.87
C LEU A 78 15.67 -12.96 -5.17
N GLU A 79 15.96 -11.66 -5.28
CA GLU A 79 17.09 -11.03 -4.60
C GLU A 79 17.03 -11.22 -3.07
N TYR A 80 15.84 -11.07 -2.47
CA TYR A 80 15.66 -11.28 -1.02
C TYR A 80 15.87 -12.75 -0.62
N ILE A 81 15.41 -13.68 -1.43
CA ILE A 81 15.62 -15.11 -1.21
C ILE A 81 17.12 -15.46 -1.23
N ASP A 82 17.82 -14.96 -2.24
CA ASP A 82 19.26 -15.19 -2.38
C ASP A 82 20.02 -14.64 -1.15
N ARG A 83 19.71 -13.41 -0.73
CA ARG A 83 20.32 -12.79 0.47
C ARG A 83 20.01 -13.56 1.75
N ILE A 84 18.81 -14.15 1.91
CA ILE A 84 18.43 -14.97 3.06
C ILE A 84 19.23 -16.25 3.06
N ARG A 85 19.39 -16.90 1.90
CA ARG A 85 20.15 -18.14 1.73
C ARG A 85 21.64 -17.97 1.95
N GLU A 86 22.24 -16.90 1.42
CA GLU A 86 23.66 -16.56 1.64
C GLU A 86 23.99 -16.47 3.14
N LYS A 87 23.01 -16.06 3.96
CA LYS A 87 23.14 -16.01 5.42
C LYS A 87 22.86 -17.35 6.12
N GLY A 88 22.45 -18.38 5.38
CA GLY A 88 22.04 -19.66 5.95
C GLY A 88 20.73 -19.56 6.75
N ALA A 89 19.92 -18.53 6.50
CA ALA A 89 18.61 -18.36 7.12
C ALA A 89 17.51 -19.00 6.27
N ILE A 90 16.35 -19.21 6.88
CA ILE A 90 15.21 -19.91 6.28
C ILE A 90 14.07 -18.91 6.10
N ILE A 91 13.35 -19.01 4.99
CA ILE A 91 12.09 -18.28 4.82
C ILE A 91 10.90 -19.24 4.88
N HIS A 92 9.88 -18.87 5.66
CA HIS A 92 8.60 -19.55 5.72
C HIS A 92 7.47 -18.60 5.31
N ILE A 93 6.84 -18.88 4.18
CA ILE A 93 5.65 -18.19 3.70
C ILE A 93 4.46 -19.08 4.07
N LEU A 94 3.64 -18.68 5.05
CA LEU A 94 2.66 -19.58 5.70
C LEU A 94 1.68 -20.24 4.74
N ASN A 95 1.25 -19.54 3.69
CA ASN A 95 0.34 -20.09 2.68
C ASN A 95 1.01 -20.97 1.61
N MET A 96 2.35 -21.08 1.65
CA MET A 96 3.11 -21.82 0.63
C MET A 96 4.09 -22.85 1.22
N GLY A 97 4.39 -22.74 2.51
CA GLY A 97 5.34 -23.58 3.21
C GLY A 97 6.75 -22.99 3.31
N ILE A 98 7.68 -23.83 3.78
CA ILE A 98 9.10 -23.48 3.91
C ILE A 98 9.73 -23.50 2.51
N VAL A 99 10.48 -22.45 2.25
CA VAL A 99 11.20 -22.30 0.99
C VAL A 99 12.58 -22.94 1.14
N GLU A 100 12.69 -24.17 0.71
CA GLU A 100 13.95 -24.91 0.73
C GLU A 100 14.87 -24.46 -0.42
N ASP A 101 16.19 -24.52 -0.16
CA ASP A 101 17.21 -24.24 -1.20
C ASP A 101 17.46 -25.46 -2.08
N THR A 102 16.45 -25.84 -2.84
CA THR A 102 16.53 -26.90 -3.85
C THR A 102 16.20 -26.35 -5.22
N PRO A 103 16.68 -26.96 -6.33
CA PRO A 103 16.29 -26.53 -7.67
C PRO A 103 14.76 -26.52 -7.88
N MET A 104 14.05 -27.46 -7.27
CA MET A 104 12.60 -27.53 -7.30
C MET A 104 11.95 -26.39 -6.52
N GLY A 105 12.44 -26.08 -5.32
CA GLY A 105 11.99 -24.94 -4.50
C GLY A 105 12.17 -23.61 -5.24
N ASN A 106 13.31 -23.44 -5.90
CA ASN A 106 13.61 -22.27 -6.74
C ASN A 106 12.64 -22.15 -7.93
N MET A 107 12.37 -23.24 -8.62
CA MET A 107 11.42 -23.26 -9.74
C MET A 107 10.01 -22.90 -9.27
N ILE A 108 9.55 -23.46 -8.17
CA ILE A 108 8.21 -23.19 -7.61
C ILE A 108 8.08 -21.70 -7.27
N ILE A 109 9.08 -21.12 -6.59
CA ILE A 109 9.06 -19.70 -6.20
C ILE A 109 9.07 -18.80 -7.42
N THR A 110 9.95 -19.07 -8.39
CA THR A 110 10.03 -18.28 -9.62
C THR A 110 8.68 -18.28 -10.35
N ASN A 111 8.04 -19.44 -10.48
CA ASN A 111 6.73 -19.55 -11.10
C ASN A 111 5.65 -18.78 -10.30
N LEU A 112 5.64 -18.90 -8.98
CA LEU A 112 4.66 -18.22 -8.14
C LEU A 112 4.82 -16.71 -8.14
N LEU A 113 6.05 -16.21 -8.15
CA LEU A 113 6.33 -14.79 -8.30
C LEU A 113 5.89 -14.28 -9.68
N ALA A 114 6.18 -15.02 -10.74
CA ALA A 114 5.73 -14.70 -12.10
C ALA A 114 4.19 -14.66 -12.19
N PHE A 115 3.50 -15.60 -11.55
CA PHE A 115 2.04 -15.62 -11.46
C PHE A 115 1.48 -14.40 -10.73
N ALA A 116 2.10 -14.00 -9.63
CA ALA A 116 1.70 -12.80 -8.88
C ALA A 116 1.88 -11.52 -9.69
N GLU A 117 2.92 -11.42 -10.52
CA GLU A 117 3.08 -10.30 -11.47
C GLU A 117 2.02 -10.31 -12.57
N PHE A 118 1.73 -11.46 -13.12
CA PHE A 118 0.69 -11.62 -14.13
C PHE A 118 -0.69 -11.18 -13.59
N GLU A 119 -1.09 -11.65 -12.41
CA GLU A 119 -2.34 -11.20 -11.78
C GLU A 119 -2.41 -9.68 -11.62
N ARG A 120 -1.33 -9.05 -11.16
CA ARG A 120 -1.27 -7.58 -11.02
C ARG A 120 -1.37 -6.87 -12.37
N ALA A 121 -0.76 -7.42 -13.41
CA ALA A 121 -0.86 -6.90 -14.77
C ALA A 121 -2.31 -6.96 -15.27
N MET A 122 -2.98 -8.10 -15.08
CA MET A 122 -4.38 -8.30 -15.46
C MET A 122 -5.34 -7.37 -14.71
N ILE A 123 -5.12 -7.14 -13.39
CA ILE A 123 -5.91 -6.18 -12.61
C ILE A 123 -5.73 -4.76 -13.14
N ARG A 124 -4.49 -4.37 -13.45
CA ARG A 124 -4.20 -3.05 -14.04
C ARG A 124 -4.88 -2.88 -15.39
N GLU A 125 -4.78 -3.87 -16.26
CA GLU A 125 -5.41 -3.86 -17.59
C GLU A 125 -6.93 -3.68 -17.47
N ARG A 126 -7.60 -4.47 -16.61
CA ARG A 126 -9.04 -4.32 -16.34
C ARG A 126 -9.39 -2.95 -15.83
N THR A 127 -8.59 -2.41 -14.91
CA THR A 127 -8.81 -1.07 -14.34
C THR A 127 -8.65 0.01 -15.41
N MET A 128 -7.63 -0.08 -16.26
CA MET A 128 -7.39 0.86 -17.35
C MET A 128 -8.52 0.78 -18.41
N SER A 129 -8.93 -0.41 -18.79
CA SER A 129 -10.05 -0.63 -19.71
C SER A 129 -11.36 -0.10 -19.15
N GLY A 130 -11.67 -0.39 -17.88
CA GLY A 130 -12.83 0.16 -17.19
C GLY A 130 -12.79 1.68 -17.09
N LYS A 131 -11.61 2.27 -16.86
CA LYS A 131 -11.41 3.72 -16.83
C LYS A 131 -11.62 4.34 -18.22
N ALA A 132 -11.10 3.71 -19.28
CA ALA A 132 -11.28 4.18 -20.65
C ALA A 132 -12.77 4.20 -21.06
N ILE A 133 -13.52 3.16 -20.69
CA ILE A 133 -14.97 3.11 -20.91
C ILE A 133 -15.69 4.19 -20.09
N ALA A 134 -15.28 4.40 -18.83
CA ALA A 134 -15.87 5.43 -17.99
C ALA A 134 -15.61 6.83 -18.52
N GLN A 135 -14.45 7.10 -19.10
CA GLN A 135 -14.07 8.38 -19.70
C GLN A 135 -14.97 8.80 -20.87
N GLN A 136 -15.58 7.84 -21.56
CA GLN A 136 -16.52 8.13 -22.65
C GLN A 136 -17.89 8.62 -22.18
N LYS A 137 -18.18 8.54 -20.88
CA LYS A 137 -19.47 9.03 -20.34
C LYS A 137 -19.45 10.54 -20.19
N PRO A 138 -20.53 11.25 -20.57
CA PRO A 138 -20.57 12.74 -20.60
C PRO A 138 -20.30 13.39 -19.24
N ASN A 139 -20.56 12.71 -18.13
CA ASN A 139 -20.37 13.23 -16.77
C ASN A 139 -19.17 12.59 -16.06
N TRP A 140 -18.26 11.95 -16.82
CA TRP A 140 -17.09 11.32 -16.21
C TRP A 140 -16.11 12.36 -15.66
N ARG A 141 -15.60 12.08 -14.49
CA ARG A 141 -14.64 12.94 -13.80
C ARG A 141 -13.63 12.08 -13.05
N GLU A 142 -12.35 12.36 -13.24
CA GLU A 142 -11.30 11.72 -12.49
C GLU A 142 -11.19 12.30 -11.07
N GLY A 143 -10.98 11.43 -10.07
CA GLY A 143 -10.75 11.82 -8.69
C GLY A 143 -12.03 11.97 -7.87
N ARG A 144 -11.86 12.56 -6.68
CA ARG A 144 -12.96 12.76 -5.73
C ARG A 144 -13.94 13.81 -6.27
N LYS A 145 -15.24 13.55 -6.14
CA LYS A 145 -16.28 14.57 -6.45
C LYS A 145 -15.98 15.85 -5.68
N ARG A 146 -16.09 16.98 -6.38
CA ARG A 146 -15.97 18.29 -5.72
C ARG A 146 -17.13 18.47 -4.74
N LYS A 147 -16.83 18.99 -3.55
CA LYS A 147 -17.87 19.38 -2.62
C LYS A 147 -18.65 20.56 -3.24
N GLU A 148 -19.95 20.44 -3.34
CA GLU A 148 -20.79 21.56 -3.78
C GLU A 148 -20.72 22.70 -2.75
N SER A 149 -20.64 23.92 -3.22
CA SER A 149 -20.66 25.12 -2.38
C SER A 149 -21.45 26.19 -3.13
N PRO A 150 -22.78 26.06 -3.15
CA PRO A 150 -23.66 26.94 -3.94
C PRO A 150 -23.50 28.42 -3.55
N ASP A 151 -23.18 28.71 -2.29
CA ASP A 151 -22.99 30.07 -1.79
C ASP A 151 -21.56 30.62 -1.99
N PHE A 152 -20.68 29.93 -2.73
CA PHE A 152 -19.26 30.32 -2.84
C PHE A 152 -19.11 31.77 -3.38
N GLU A 153 -19.85 32.14 -4.41
CA GLU A 153 -19.79 33.47 -5.00
C GLU A 153 -20.22 34.56 -4.03
N LYS A 154 -21.24 34.29 -3.22
CA LYS A 154 -21.73 35.20 -2.18
C LYS A 154 -20.64 35.45 -1.12
N PHE A 155 -19.95 34.43 -0.68
CA PHE A 155 -18.85 34.55 0.28
C PHE A 155 -17.61 35.18 -0.34
N LEU A 156 -17.34 34.93 -1.62
CA LEU A 156 -16.26 35.59 -2.36
C LEU A 156 -16.48 37.08 -2.45
N LYS A 157 -17.74 37.52 -2.68
CA LYS A 157 -18.11 38.96 -2.68
C LYS A 157 -17.90 39.56 -1.29
N LYS A 158 -18.40 38.93 -0.23
CA LYS A 158 -18.20 39.41 1.16
C LYS A 158 -16.72 39.54 1.53
N GLN A 159 -15.89 38.63 1.07
CA GLN A 159 -14.45 38.72 1.27
C GLN A 159 -13.81 39.88 0.51
N LYS A 160 -14.20 40.10 -0.74
CA LYS A 160 -13.73 41.25 -1.54
C LYS A 160 -14.16 42.58 -0.96
N ASP A 161 -15.37 42.65 -0.39
CA ASP A 161 -15.93 43.85 0.25
C ASP A 161 -15.35 44.06 1.69
N GLY A 162 -14.42 43.22 2.14
CA GLY A 162 -13.78 43.33 3.45
C GLY A 162 -14.66 42.94 4.63
N LEU A 163 -15.83 42.32 4.40
CA LEU A 163 -16.81 41.96 5.42
C LEU A 163 -16.47 40.62 6.13
N MET A 164 -15.67 39.77 5.52
CA MET A 164 -15.24 38.50 6.06
C MET A 164 -13.81 38.18 5.61
N THR A 165 -13.07 37.50 6.47
CA THR A 165 -11.76 36.94 6.15
C THR A 165 -11.87 35.63 5.35
N VAL A 166 -10.81 35.26 4.66
CA VAL A 166 -10.77 33.95 3.94
C VAL A 166 -11.02 32.78 4.90
N ASP A 167 -10.51 32.87 6.12
CA ASP A 167 -10.65 31.78 7.11
C ASP A 167 -12.10 31.62 7.58
N GLU A 168 -12.78 32.72 7.83
CA GLU A 168 -14.21 32.72 8.18
C GLU A 168 -15.06 32.17 7.02
N CYS A 169 -14.80 32.60 5.78
CA CYS A 169 -15.47 32.07 4.61
C CYS A 169 -15.22 30.56 4.43
N CYS A 170 -13.99 30.10 4.67
CA CYS A 170 -13.65 28.68 4.61
C CYS A 170 -14.36 27.85 5.69
N ALA A 171 -14.49 28.38 6.91
CA ALA A 171 -15.19 27.74 8.00
C ALA A 171 -16.69 27.58 7.68
N GLU A 172 -17.34 28.65 7.23
CA GLU A 172 -18.76 28.63 6.85
C GLU A 172 -19.06 27.66 5.70
N LEU A 173 -18.22 27.62 4.68
CA LEU A 173 -18.39 26.71 3.53
C LEU A 173 -17.87 25.28 3.81
N GLY A 174 -17.18 25.08 4.90
CA GLY A 174 -16.55 23.79 5.26
C GLY A 174 -15.55 23.31 4.20
N ILE A 175 -14.74 24.24 3.65
CA ILE A 175 -13.70 23.98 2.65
C ILE A 175 -12.32 24.43 3.16
N SER A 176 -11.25 23.88 2.60
CA SER A 176 -9.90 24.33 2.93
C SER A 176 -9.52 25.63 2.20
N ARG A 177 -8.55 26.40 2.75
CA ARG A 177 -7.97 27.59 2.09
C ARG A 177 -7.50 27.29 0.66
N ARG A 178 -6.86 26.12 0.44
CA ARG A 178 -6.42 25.68 -0.90
C ARG A 178 -7.61 25.55 -1.87
N THR A 179 -8.72 24.99 -1.38
CA THR A 179 -9.95 24.86 -2.18
C THR A 179 -10.56 26.22 -2.47
N TRP A 180 -10.55 27.14 -1.50
CA TRP A 180 -11.00 28.52 -1.68
C TRP A 180 -10.25 29.21 -2.81
N TYR A 181 -8.92 29.27 -2.76
CA TYR A 181 -8.12 29.97 -3.78
C TYR A 181 -8.24 29.33 -5.17
N ASN A 182 -8.35 27.99 -5.24
CA ASN A 182 -8.55 27.33 -6.53
C ASN A 182 -9.90 27.73 -7.16
N ARG A 183 -10.97 27.81 -6.36
CA ARG A 183 -12.29 28.23 -6.84
C ARG A 183 -12.35 29.73 -7.15
N ALA A 184 -11.72 30.55 -6.34
CA ALA A 184 -11.65 31.98 -6.59
C ALA A 184 -11.00 32.31 -7.95
N LYS A 185 -9.98 31.53 -8.35
CA LYS A 185 -9.39 31.64 -9.69
C LYS A 185 -10.35 31.24 -10.82
N GLU A 186 -11.18 30.20 -10.59
CA GLU A 186 -12.16 29.72 -11.58
C GLU A 186 -13.29 30.72 -11.81
N VAL A 187 -13.70 31.46 -10.79
CA VAL A 187 -14.74 32.50 -10.87
C VAL A 187 -14.20 33.84 -11.44
N ALA A 188 -12.89 34.05 -11.39
CA ALA A 188 -12.24 35.28 -11.88
C ALA A 188 -11.90 35.24 -13.39
N VAL A 189 -12.18 34.11 -14.08
CA VAL A 189 -12.07 33.92 -15.54
C VAL A 189 -13.43 34.03 -16.16
#